data_4993b0962547e3d2bc6ff4b65fe9cd1d
#
_entry.id   4993b0962547e3d2bc6ff4b65fe9cd1d
#
_cell.length_a   1.000
_cell.length_b   1.000
_cell.length_c   1.000
_cell.angle_alpha   90.00
_cell.angle_beta   90.00
_cell.angle_gamma   90.00
#
_symmetry.space_group_name_H-M   'P 1'
#
loop_
_entity.id
_entity.type
_entity.pdbx_description
1 polymer ?
#
loop_
_entity_poly.entity_id
_entity_poly.type
_entity_poly.pdbx_seq_one_letter_code
_entity_poly.pdbx_strand_id
1 'polypeptide(L)' 'MAQAVKVGGFIYRINPADGRQLQRATMGSNSWSRVTEFNGHHILDLLLAPNGRDIEVYTDYGIYIREYSGGVRKK' A
#
# COMPACT_ATOMS: atom_id res chain seq x y z
N MET A 1 -9.46 11.61 -2.58
CA MET A 1 -8.81 10.69 -1.67
C MET A 1 -8.47 9.41 -2.41
N ALA A 2 -7.20 9.10 -2.51
CA ALA A 2 -6.76 7.90 -3.23
C ALA A 2 -6.90 6.70 -2.31
N GLN A 3 -7.68 5.71 -2.72
CA GLN A 3 -7.86 4.48 -1.95
C GLN A 3 -7.22 3.30 -2.63
N ALA A 4 -6.67 3.51 -3.81
CA ALA A 4 -5.97 2.48 -4.55
C ALA A 4 -4.87 3.13 -5.38
N VAL A 5 -3.73 2.43 -5.48
CA VAL A 5 -2.57 2.92 -6.23
C VAL A 5 -2.11 1.80 -7.15
N LYS A 6 -1.91 2.14 -8.42
CA LYS A 6 -1.47 1.18 -9.44
C LYS A 6 0.02 1.34 -9.69
N VAL A 7 0.77 0.27 -9.50
CA VAL A 7 2.22 0.26 -9.66
C VAL A 7 2.65 -1.06 -10.28
N GLY A 8 3.37 -1.00 -11.40
CA GLY A 8 4.07 -2.16 -11.95
C GLY A 8 3.20 -3.38 -12.22
N GLY A 9 1.99 -3.20 -12.71
CA GLY A 9 1.10 -4.32 -12.98
C GLY A 9 0.32 -4.80 -11.78
N PHE A 10 0.47 -4.13 -10.64
CA PHE A 10 -0.29 -4.43 -9.43
C PHE A 10 -1.14 -3.24 -9.02
N ILE A 11 -2.19 -3.52 -8.27
CA ILE A 11 -2.99 -2.49 -7.63
C ILE A 11 -2.97 -2.73 -6.12
N TYR A 12 -2.73 -1.68 -5.37
CA TYR A 12 -2.68 -1.71 -3.90
C TYR A 12 -3.85 -0.96 -3.32
N ARG A 13 -4.40 -1.47 -2.24
CA ARG A 13 -5.52 -0.80 -1.56
C ARG A 13 -5.43 -1.03 -0.06
N ILE A 14 -6.16 -0.21 0.68
CA ILE A 14 -6.40 -0.44 2.11
C ILE A 14 -7.48 -1.51 2.20
N ASN A 15 -7.27 -2.51 3.05
CA ASN A 15 -8.26 -3.57 3.25
C ASN A 15 -9.56 -2.95 3.78
N PRO A 16 -10.68 -3.08 3.06
CA PRO A 16 -11.94 -2.48 3.51
C PRO A 16 -12.49 -3.09 4.80
N ALA A 17 -12.05 -4.30 5.15
CA ALA A 17 -12.48 -4.95 6.37
C ALA A 17 -11.57 -4.64 7.56
N ASP A 18 -10.34 -4.17 7.30
CA ASP A 18 -9.39 -3.88 8.36
C ASP A 18 -8.43 -2.79 7.88
N GLY A 19 -8.63 -1.58 8.36
CA GLY A 19 -7.86 -0.41 7.94
C GLY A 19 -6.37 -0.46 8.31
N ARG A 20 -5.92 -1.51 8.99
CA ARG A 20 -4.50 -1.69 9.33
C ARG A 20 -3.78 -2.58 8.34
N GLN A 21 -4.46 -3.07 7.32
CA GLN A 21 -3.88 -3.99 6.36
C GLN A 21 -3.81 -3.38 4.97
N LEU A 22 -2.65 -3.55 4.34
CA LEU A 22 -2.46 -3.18 2.95
C LEU A 22 -2.64 -4.45 2.11
N GLN A 23 -3.40 -4.34 1.04
CA GLN A 23 -3.66 -5.46 0.13
C GLN A 23 -3.16 -5.15 -1.27
N ARG A 24 -2.85 -6.21 -2.01
CA ARG A 24 -2.35 -6.13 -3.36
C ARG A 24 -3.04 -7.18 -4.24
N ALA A 25 -3.29 -6.80 -5.48
CA ALA A 25 -3.77 -7.75 -6.50
C ALA A 25 -3.08 -7.46 -7.82
N THR A 26 -2.98 -8.47 -8.67
CA THR A 26 -2.55 -8.28 -10.04
C THR A 26 -3.63 -7.50 -10.79
N MET A 27 -3.22 -6.59 -11.66
CA MET A 27 -4.17 -5.82 -12.47
C MET A 27 -5.09 -6.75 -13.24
N GLY A 28 -6.38 -6.49 -13.13
CA GLY A 28 -7.40 -7.33 -13.78
C GLY A 28 -7.85 -8.54 -12.97
N SER A 29 -7.25 -8.77 -11.81
CA SER A 29 -7.64 -9.87 -10.92
C SER A 29 -8.45 -9.33 -9.75
N ASN A 30 -9.38 -10.15 -9.25
CA ASN A 30 -10.14 -9.84 -8.03
C ASN A 30 -9.57 -10.56 -6.81
N SER A 31 -8.43 -11.20 -6.95
CA SER A 31 -7.82 -11.97 -5.89
C SER A 31 -6.83 -11.10 -5.14
N TRP A 32 -7.22 -10.65 -3.95
CA TRP A 32 -6.41 -9.75 -3.13
C TRP A 32 -5.58 -10.54 -2.13
N SER A 33 -4.31 -10.16 -2.01
CA SER A 33 -3.38 -10.75 -1.06
C SER A 33 -2.91 -9.69 -0.07
N ARG A 34 -2.69 -10.09 1.16
CA ARG A 34 -2.17 -9.19 2.18
C ARG A 34 -0.69 -8.90 1.92
N VAL A 35 -0.31 -7.64 2.05
CA VAL A 35 1.10 -7.24 2.01
C VAL A 35 1.64 -7.38 3.42
N THR A 36 2.30 -8.50 3.69
CA THR A 36 2.69 -8.89 5.05
C THR A 36 3.81 -8.03 5.61
N GLU A 37 4.59 -7.36 4.76
CA GLU A 37 5.66 -6.45 5.21
C GLU A 37 5.12 -5.21 5.90
N PHE A 38 3.82 -4.91 5.73
CA PHE A 38 3.20 -3.76 6.35
C PHE A 38 2.05 -4.21 7.23
N ASN A 39 2.14 -3.92 8.52
CA ASN A 39 1.05 -4.21 9.43
C ASN A 39 1.17 -3.35 10.70
N GLY A 40 0.10 -3.35 11.49
CA GLY A 40 0.11 -2.77 12.83
C GLY A 40 -0.24 -1.29 12.92
N HIS A 41 -0.31 -0.58 11.80
CA HIS A 41 -0.63 0.85 11.80
C HIS A 41 -1.90 1.09 11.01
N HIS A 42 -2.74 1.97 11.54
CA HIS A 42 -3.96 2.36 10.83
C HIS A 42 -3.59 3.19 9.61
N ILE A 43 -4.00 2.75 8.43
CA ILE A 43 -3.68 3.41 7.16
C ILE A 43 -4.74 4.46 6.87
N LEU A 44 -4.28 5.68 6.63
CA LEU A 44 -5.16 6.82 6.35
C LEU A 44 -5.30 7.07 4.86
N ASP A 45 -4.24 6.85 4.10
CA ASP A 45 -4.25 7.11 2.65
C ASP A 45 -3.09 6.40 1.99
N LEU A 46 -3.20 6.24 0.67
CA LEU A 46 -2.14 5.69 -0.17
C LEU A 46 -1.85 6.65 -1.30
N LEU A 47 -0.57 6.86 -1.61
CA LEU A 47 -0.15 7.70 -2.71
C LEU A 47 1.01 7.05 -3.45
N LEU A 48 1.09 7.29 -4.76
CA LEU A 48 2.24 6.88 -5.53
C LEU A 48 3.41 7.78 -5.19
N ALA A 49 4.57 7.18 -4.88
CA ALA A 49 5.77 7.95 -4.58
C ALA A 49 6.26 8.69 -5.84
N PRO A 50 7.04 9.76 -5.65
CA PRO A 50 7.53 10.54 -6.79
C PRO A 50 8.37 9.74 -7.80
N ASN A 51 9.01 8.64 -7.37
CA ASN A 51 9.78 7.80 -8.29
C ASN A 51 8.89 6.93 -9.18
N GLY A 52 7.59 6.91 -8.96
CA GLY A 52 6.65 6.14 -9.78
C GLY A 52 6.63 4.65 -9.53
N ARG A 53 7.37 4.17 -8.54
CA ARG A 53 7.47 2.73 -8.26
C ARG A 53 7.13 2.35 -6.83
N ASP A 54 7.39 3.22 -5.87
CA ASP A 54 7.12 2.96 -4.48
C ASP A 54 5.78 3.56 -4.09
N ILE A 55 5.25 3.14 -2.96
CA ILE A 55 3.97 3.62 -2.47
C ILE A 55 4.18 4.30 -1.14
N GLU A 56 3.65 5.52 -1.01
CA GLU A 56 3.62 6.22 0.26
C GLU A 56 2.36 5.80 1.02
N VAL A 57 2.57 5.26 2.20
CA VAL A 57 1.48 4.78 3.07
C VAL A 57 1.37 5.75 4.24
N TYR A 58 0.30 6.52 4.24
CA TYR A 58 0.04 7.50 5.29
C TYR A 58 -0.67 6.80 6.44
N THR A 59 -0.06 6.87 7.63
CA THR A 59 -0.60 6.19 8.80
C THR A 59 -0.74 7.17 9.97
N ASP A 60 -1.35 6.71 11.04
CA ASP A 60 -1.44 7.46 12.29
C ASP A 60 -0.10 7.63 13.00
N TYR A 61 0.94 6.92 12.55
CA TYR A 61 2.29 7.00 13.10
C TYR A 61 3.27 7.69 12.15
N GLY A 62 2.78 8.26 11.05
CA GLY A 62 3.61 8.94 10.07
C GLY A 62 3.52 8.28 8.70
N ILE A 63 4.47 8.62 7.83
CA ILE A 63 4.47 8.17 6.45
C ILE A 63 5.48 7.04 6.30
N TYR A 64 5.04 5.93 5.74
CA TYR A 64 5.91 4.80 5.43
C TYR A 64 6.01 4.65 3.92
N ILE A 65 7.13 4.09 3.46
CA ILE A 65 7.37 3.80 2.05
C ILE A 65 7.36 2.29 1.88
N ARG A 66 6.44 1.78 1.08
CA ARG A 66 6.44 0.37 0.64
C ARG A 66 7.22 0.33 -0.67
N GLU A 67 8.43 -0.17 -0.60
CA GLU A 67 9.32 -0.20 -1.76
C GLU A 67 8.88 -1.26 -2.76
N TYR A 68 9.09 -1.00 -4.03
CA TYR A 68 8.75 -1.93 -5.09
C TYR A 68 9.44 -3.29 -4.89
N SER A 69 10.64 -3.29 -4.34
CA SER A 69 11.41 -4.51 -4.07
C SER A 69 10.85 -5.34 -2.92
N GLY A 70 9.93 -4.79 -2.13
CA GLY A 70 9.26 -5.53 -1.07
C GLY A 70 9.52 -5.02 0.33
N GLY A 71 10.42 -4.06 0.51
CA GLY A 71 10.72 -3.53 1.83
C GLY A 71 9.72 -2.47 2.27
N VAL A 72 9.70 -2.22 3.57
CA VAL A 72 8.93 -1.13 4.16
C VAL A 72 9.86 -0.33 5.06
N ARG A 73 9.89 0.98 4.86
CA ARG A 73 10.69 1.88 5.70
C ARG A 73 9.88 3.11 6.05
N LYS A 74 10.23 3.73 7.14
CA LYS A 74 9.61 4.98 7.54
C LYS A 74 10.26 6.14 6.80
N LYS A 75 9.43 7.02 6.27
CA LYS A 75 9.92 8.19 5.55
C LYS A 75 10.52 9.23 6.50
#